data_5b26288946b5af9b14826350287fef28
#
_entry.id   5b26288946b5af9b14826350287fef28
#
_cell.length_a   1.000
_cell.length_b   1.000
_cell.length_c   1.000
_cell.angle_alpha   90.00
_cell.angle_beta   90.00
_cell.angle_gamma   90.00
#
_symmetry.space_group_name_H-M   'P 1'
#
loop_
_entity.id
_entity.type
_entity.pdbx_description
1 polymer ?
#
loop_
_entity_poly.entity_id
_entity_poly.type
_entity_poly.pdbx_seq_one_letter_code
_entity_poly.pdbx_strand_id
1 'polypeptide(L)'
;MSTDQKDRIIAGGEELFMQAGIKSVTMDDIARHLGMSKKTLYQFFSDKNELVIALIKKNLNKDECQIHQIIETSGNVIEEMINMMKCSEEIYSRINPIVIHDIQKYHPDAWKEFQNFKADVLINTLEQLLKKGIEQGFIRPDLDVKILAKMRLNQVEMGFNTSIFPVTEFSPWKVQYQLLEHFNYGICTLSGHELLDQYKNAVTSISN
;
A
#
# COMPACT_ATOMS: atom_id res chain seq x y z
N MET A 1 22.76 -16.15 -9.89
CA MET A 1 23.72 -15.12 -9.40
C MET A 1 23.29 -13.68 -9.72
N SER A 2 22.67 -13.37 -10.86
CA SER A 2 22.27 -11.97 -11.19
C SER A 2 21.02 -11.46 -10.46
N THR A 3 20.04 -12.32 -10.19
CA THR A 3 18.77 -11.95 -9.55
C THR A 3 18.97 -11.51 -8.10
N ASP A 4 19.75 -12.26 -7.33
CA ASP A 4 20.07 -11.95 -5.92
C ASP A 4 20.76 -10.58 -5.77
N GLN A 5 21.68 -10.25 -6.68
CA GLN A 5 22.37 -8.96 -6.63
C GLN A 5 21.49 -7.79 -7.06
N LYS A 6 20.59 -8.01 -8.02
CA LYS A 6 19.58 -7.02 -8.41
C LYS A 6 18.62 -6.72 -7.25
N ASP A 7 18.16 -7.77 -6.56
CA ASP A 7 17.29 -7.64 -5.39
C ASP A 7 17.97 -6.93 -4.22
N ARG A 8 19.27 -7.17 -4.00
CA ARG A 8 20.07 -6.46 -3.00
C ARG A 8 20.20 -4.97 -3.32
N ILE A 9 20.36 -4.60 -4.60
CA ILE A 9 20.43 -3.19 -5.02
C ILE A 9 19.08 -2.52 -4.80
N ILE A 10 17.97 -3.17 -5.17
CA ILE A 10 16.61 -2.63 -4.95
C ILE A 10 16.37 -2.40 -3.46
N ALA A 11 16.70 -3.37 -2.60
CA ALA A 11 16.50 -3.25 -1.15
C ALA A 11 17.34 -2.11 -0.54
N GLY A 12 18.62 -1.97 -0.91
CA GLY A 12 19.47 -0.89 -0.41
C GLY A 12 19.05 0.49 -0.93
N GLY A 13 18.54 0.56 -2.17
CA GLY A 13 17.91 1.78 -2.71
C GLY A 13 16.65 2.15 -1.94
N GLU A 14 15.78 1.18 -1.66
CA GLU A 14 14.56 1.38 -0.88
C GLU A 14 14.85 1.94 0.51
N GLU A 15 15.81 1.35 1.22
CA GLU A 15 16.22 1.81 2.54
C GLU A 15 16.61 3.29 2.55
N LEU A 16 17.48 3.70 1.63
CA LEU A 16 17.91 5.09 1.51
C LEU A 16 16.76 6.03 1.10
N PHE A 17 15.89 5.59 0.18
CA PHE A 17 14.75 6.38 -0.27
C PHE A 17 13.75 6.60 0.87
N MET A 18 13.47 5.60 1.68
CA MET A 18 12.58 5.74 2.84
C MET A 18 13.15 6.65 3.92
N GLN A 19 14.48 6.71 4.08
CA GLN A 19 15.13 7.59 5.04
C GLN A 19 15.17 9.06 4.57
N ALA A 20 15.51 9.31 3.31
CA ALA A 20 15.89 10.65 2.83
C ALA A 20 15.02 11.20 1.68
N GLY A 21 14.06 10.41 1.17
CA GLY A 21 13.35 10.73 -0.07
C GLY A 21 14.15 10.35 -1.32
N ILE A 22 13.45 10.13 -2.44
CA ILE A 22 14.09 9.68 -3.68
C ILE A 22 14.93 10.81 -4.30
N LYS A 23 14.43 12.04 -4.23
CA LYS A 23 15.08 13.18 -4.86
C LYS A 23 16.51 13.41 -4.35
N SER A 24 16.73 13.29 -3.04
CA SER A 24 18.01 13.58 -2.39
C SER A 24 19.05 12.48 -2.54
N VAL A 25 18.64 11.24 -2.80
CA VAL A 25 19.53 10.08 -2.92
C VAL A 25 20.07 9.95 -4.36
N THR A 26 21.38 9.79 -4.50
CA THR A 26 22.05 9.56 -5.79
C THR A 26 22.41 8.09 -5.99
N MET A 27 22.68 7.69 -7.24
CA MET A 27 23.24 6.35 -7.54
C MET A 27 24.57 6.10 -6.83
N ASP A 28 25.36 7.15 -6.61
CA ASP A 28 26.61 7.10 -5.86
C ASP A 28 26.41 6.78 -4.38
N ASP A 29 25.38 7.35 -3.77
CA ASP A 29 25.04 7.07 -2.38
C ASP A 29 24.61 5.61 -2.21
N ILE A 30 23.83 5.10 -3.15
CA ILE A 30 23.41 3.70 -3.18
C ILE A 30 24.62 2.75 -3.34
N ALA A 31 25.53 3.05 -4.28
CA ALA A 31 26.74 2.25 -4.47
C ALA A 31 27.61 2.22 -3.21
N ARG A 32 27.77 3.37 -2.55
CA ARG A 32 28.52 3.50 -1.29
C ARG A 32 27.86 2.74 -0.15
N HIS A 33 26.55 2.88 0.00
CA HIS A 33 25.76 2.18 1.02
C HIS A 33 25.89 0.65 0.90
N LEU A 34 25.89 0.13 -0.34
CA LEU A 34 25.99 -1.29 -0.63
C LEU A 34 27.45 -1.83 -0.66
N GLY A 35 28.46 -0.96 -0.52
CA GLY A 35 29.87 -1.34 -0.62
C GLY A 35 30.26 -1.85 -1.99
N MET A 36 29.62 -1.35 -3.06
CA MET A 36 29.91 -1.76 -4.45
C MET A 36 30.45 -0.60 -5.30
N SER A 37 31.13 -0.94 -6.41
CA SER A 37 31.56 0.09 -7.35
C SER A 37 30.37 0.66 -8.13
N LYS A 38 30.47 1.98 -8.50
CA LYS A 38 29.50 2.59 -9.41
C LYS A 38 29.33 1.78 -10.69
N LYS A 39 30.44 1.30 -11.28
CA LYS A 39 30.42 0.47 -12.48
C LYS A 39 29.55 -0.78 -12.29
N THR A 40 29.65 -1.42 -11.15
CA THR A 40 28.82 -2.60 -10.82
C THR A 40 27.34 -2.23 -10.73
N LEU A 41 27.01 -1.13 -10.06
CA LEU A 41 25.63 -0.66 -9.96
C LEU A 41 25.02 -0.36 -11.32
N TYR A 42 25.74 0.37 -12.18
CA TYR A 42 25.29 0.73 -13.53
C TYR A 42 25.22 -0.46 -14.51
N GLN A 43 25.75 -1.64 -14.16
CA GLN A 43 25.51 -2.87 -14.92
C GLN A 43 24.10 -3.45 -14.70
N PHE A 44 23.44 -3.11 -13.58
CA PHE A 44 22.11 -3.60 -13.25
C PHE A 44 21.01 -2.56 -13.53
N PHE A 45 21.31 -1.28 -13.37
CA PHE A 45 20.37 -0.17 -13.58
C PHE A 45 21.08 0.97 -14.29
N SER A 46 20.57 1.36 -15.46
CA SER A 46 21.16 2.42 -16.28
C SER A 46 21.08 3.78 -15.59
N ASP A 47 20.07 3.99 -14.77
CA ASP A 47 19.86 5.23 -14.02
C ASP A 47 18.98 4.99 -12.77
N LYS A 48 18.75 6.06 -12.02
CA LYS A 48 17.90 6.04 -10.83
C LYS A 48 16.43 5.75 -11.16
N ASN A 49 15.94 6.23 -12.31
CA ASN A 49 14.54 6.01 -12.70
C ASN A 49 14.24 4.54 -12.94
N GLU A 50 15.16 3.81 -13.60
CA GLU A 50 15.04 2.37 -13.80
C GLU A 50 15.00 1.61 -12.45
N LEU A 51 15.85 2.01 -11.50
CA LEU A 51 15.85 1.44 -10.15
C LEU A 51 14.53 1.72 -9.42
N VAL A 52 14.00 2.94 -9.49
CA VAL A 52 12.72 3.32 -8.87
C VAL A 52 11.56 2.53 -9.47
N ILE A 53 11.51 2.38 -10.81
CA ILE A 53 10.50 1.55 -11.47
C ILE A 53 10.58 0.08 -11.00
N ALA A 54 11.79 -0.48 -10.92
CA ALA A 54 11.99 -1.85 -10.47
C ALA A 54 11.56 -2.04 -8.99
N LEU A 55 11.85 -1.06 -8.13
CA LEU A 55 11.40 -1.04 -6.74
C LEU A 55 9.87 -1.04 -6.65
N ILE A 56 9.20 -0.13 -7.37
CA ILE A 56 7.75 -0.04 -7.36
C ILE A 56 7.13 -1.35 -7.84
N LYS A 57 7.57 -1.90 -8.97
CA LYS A 57 7.06 -3.19 -9.49
C LYS A 57 7.23 -4.32 -8.48
N LYS A 58 8.39 -4.40 -7.82
CA LYS A 58 8.64 -5.43 -6.81
C LYS A 58 7.67 -5.32 -5.63
N ASN A 59 7.43 -4.09 -5.14
CA ASN A 59 6.51 -3.86 -4.01
C ASN A 59 5.05 -4.14 -4.42
N LEU A 60 4.61 -3.68 -5.59
CA LEU A 60 3.26 -3.96 -6.09
C LEU A 60 3.00 -5.46 -6.27
N ASN A 61 3.95 -6.22 -6.82
CA ASN A 61 3.83 -7.68 -6.94
C ASN A 61 3.73 -8.37 -5.56
N LYS A 62 4.49 -7.88 -4.57
CA LYS A 62 4.40 -8.39 -3.20
C LYS A 62 3.02 -8.10 -2.60
N ASP A 63 2.53 -6.89 -2.78
CA ASP A 63 1.21 -6.47 -2.26
C ASP A 63 0.09 -7.31 -2.91
N GLU A 64 0.17 -7.55 -4.22
CA GLU A 64 -0.78 -8.42 -4.94
C GLU A 64 -0.80 -9.84 -4.38
N CYS A 65 0.37 -10.44 -4.14
CA CYS A 65 0.47 -11.77 -3.52
C CYS A 65 -0.14 -11.79 -2.11
N GLN A 66 0.08 -10.76 -1.30
CA GLN A 66 -0.51 -10.64 0.04
C GLN A 66 -2.03 -10.49 -0.03
N ILE A 67 -2.56 -9.69 -0.95
CA ILE A 67 -3.99 -9.53 -1.20
C ILE A 67 -4.62 -10.89 -1.54
N HIS A 68 -4.04 -11.61 -2.50
CA HIS A 68 -4.54 -12.93 -2.88
C HIS A 68 -4.55 -13.92 -1.71
N GLN A 69 -3.47 -13.96 -0.92
CA GLN A 69 -3.40 -14.81 0.27
C GLN A 69 -4.50 -14.46 1.29
N ILE A 70 -4.76 -13.18 1.54
CA ILE A 70 -5.83 -12.74 2.44
C ILE A 70 -7.20 -13.22 1.94
N ILE A 71 -7.49 -13.06 0.64
CA ILE A 71 -8.75 -13.48 0.03
C ILE A 71 -8.96 -15.01 0.18
N GLU A 72 -7.91 -15.79 -0.08
CA GLU A 72 -7.96 -17.25 -0.04
C GLU A 72 -8.10 -17.82 1.38
N THR A 73 -7.51 -17.14 2.37
CA THR A 73 -7.45 -17.66 3.75
C THR A 73 -8.55 -17.15 4.67
N SER A 74 -9.27 -16.08 4.27
CA SER A 74 -10.33 -15.49 5.10
C SER A 74 -11.65 -16.24 4.96
N GLY A 75 -12.28 -16.59 6.09
CA GLY A 75 -13.53 -17.33 6.14
C GLY A 75 -14.78 -16.54 5.72
N ASN A 76 -14.72 -15.21 5.81
CA ASN A 76 -15.81 -14.31 5.41
C ASN A 76 -15.26 -12.92 5.06
N VAL A 77 -16.13 -12.06 4.48
CA VAL A 77 -15.72 -10.72 4.03
C VAL A 77 -15.25 -9.80 5.16
N ILE A 78 -15.80 -9.93 6.36
CA ILE A 78 -15.40 -9.09 7.51
C ILE A 78 -13.98 -9.46 7.98
N GLU A 79 -13.69 -10.77 8.05
CA GLU A 79 -12.33 -11.25 8.33
C GLU A 79 -11.33 -10.77 7.25
N GLU A 80 -11.73 -10.84 5.98
CA GLU A 80 -10.95 -10.32 4.85
C GLU A 80 -10.66 -8.82 5.04
N MET A 81 -11.68 -8.01 5.37
CA MET A 81 -11.52 -6.58 5.65
C MET A 81 -10.54 -6.32 6.83
N ILE A 82 -10.64 -7.08 7.92
CA ILE A 82 -9.74 -6.95 9.07
C ILE A 82 -8.30 -7.32 8.70
N ASN A 83 -8.10 -8.41 7.94
CA ASN A 83 -6.78 -8.83 7.50
C ASN A 83 -6.16 -7.81 6.52
N MET A 84 -6.97 -7.21 5.63
CA MET A 84 -6.56 -6.09 4.79
C MET A 84 -6.17 -4.84 5.62
N MET A 85 -6.87 -4.56 6.71
CA MET A 85 -6.51 -3.46 7.61
C MET A 85 -5.14 -3.69 8.25
N LYS A 86 -4.85 -4.90 8.74
CA LYS A 86 -3.55 -5.27 9.32
C LYS A 86 -2.43 -5.18 8.29
N CYS A 87 -2.65 -5.73 7.11
CA CYS A 87 -1.69 -5.63 6.00
C CYS A 87 -1.39 -4.15 5.65
N SER A 88 -2.45 -3.33 5.57
CA SER A 88 -2.31 -1.88 5.33
C SER A 88 -1.53 -1.17 6.44
N GLU A 89 -1.68 -1.58 7.70
CA GLU A 89 -0.91 -1.04 8.83
C GLU A 89 0.59 -1.27 8.64
N GLU A 90 0.98 -2.49 8.30
CA GLU A 90 2.38 -2.82 8.05
C GLU A 90 2.98 -2.02 6.88
N ILE A 91 2.20 -1.81 5.83
CA ILE A 91 2.62 -1.04 4.66
C ILE A 91 2.73 0.45 5.01
N TYR A 92 1.65 1.04 5.50
CA TYR A 92 1.55 2.51 5.69
C TYR A 92 2.43 3.03 6.83
N SER A 93 2.72 2.22 7.86
CA SER A 93 3.62 2.60 8.93
C SER A 93 5.07 2.82 8.48
N ARG A 94 5.46 2.19 7.37
CA ARG A 94 6.82 2.26 6.79
C ARG A 94 6.95 3.28 5.67
N ILE A 95 5.84 3.73 5.08
CA ILE A 95 5.87 4.65 3.95
C ILE A 95 6.24 6.06 4.42
N ASN A 96 7.29 6.60 3.84
CA ASN A 96 7.60 8.02 3.95
C ASN A 96 6.79 8.80 2.90
N PRO A 97 5.88 9.72 3.28
CA PRO A 97 5.07 10.49 2.32
C PRO A 97 5.89 11.29 1.31
N ILE A 98 7.13 11.67 1.66
CA ILE A 98 8.05 12.34 0.73
C ILE A 98 8.38 11.43 -0.46
N VAL A 99 8.49 10.12 -0.24
CA VAL A 99 8.76 9.15 -1.31
C VAL A 99 7.61 9.13 -2.31
N ILE A 100 6.35 9.12 -1.83
CA ILE A 100 5.17 9.17 -2.71
C ILE A 100 5.15 10.46 -3.52
N HIS A 101 5.38 11.60 -2.87
CA HIS A 101 5.46 12.89 -3.55
C HIS A 101 6.58 12.91 -4.61
N ASP A 102 7.77 12.35 -4.29
CA ASP A 102 8.89 12.30 -5.21
C ASP A 102 8.59 11.41 -6.43
N ILE A 103 7.93 10.26 -6.23
CA ILE A 103 7.50 9.38 -7.33
C ILE A 103 6.53 10.13 -8.24
N GLN A 104 5.51 10.75 -7.69
CA GLN A 104 4.51 11.49 -8.46
C GLN A 104 5.14 12.62 -9.29
N LYS A 105 6.09 13.36 -8.70
CA LYS A 105 6.63 14.58 -9.29
C LYS A 105 7.81 14.34 -10.21
N TYR A 106 8.69 13.39 -9.90
CA TYR A 106 9.97 13.23 -10.56
C TYR A 106 10.15 11.89 -11.29
N HIS A 107 9.25 10.92 -11.06
CA HIS A 107 9.32 9.57 -11.65
C HIS A 107 7.97 9.16 -12.27
N PRO A 108 7.51 9.85 -13.34
CA PRO A 108 6.18 9.64 -13.92
C PRO A 108 5.95 8.21 -14.43
N ASP A 109 6.99 7.54 -14.92
CA ASP A 109 6.88 6.14 -15.37
C ASP A 109 6.63 5.19 -14.19
N ALA A 110 7.33 5.38 -13.06
CA ALA A 110 7.08 4.62 -11.84
C ALA A 110 5.69 4.90 -11.26
N TRP A 111 5.23 6.16 -11.32
CA TRP A 111 3.88 6.54 -10.94
C TRP A 111 2.83 5.87 -11.81
N LYS A 112 3.07 5.76 -13.11
CA LYS A 112 2.20 5.06 -14.06
C LYS A 112 2.04 3.57 -13.73
N GLU A 113 3.10 2.88 -13.31
CA GLU A 113 3.00 1.49 -12.85
C GLU A 113 2.03 1.36 -11.66
N PHE A 114 2.14 2.27 -10.67
CA PHE A 114 1.20 2.30 -9.55
C PHE A 114 -0.25 2.59 -10.00
N GLN A 115 -0.46 3.54 -10.91
CA GLN A 115 -1.80 3.85 -11.43
C GLN A 115 -2.42 2.68 -12.20
N ASN A 116 -1.63 1.94 -12.98
CA ASN A 116 -2.06 0.73 -13.65
C ASN A 116 -2.48 -0.34 -12.63
N PHE A 117 -1.65 -0.60 -11.63
CA PHE A 117 -1.95 -1.53 -10.54
C PHE A 117 -3.24 -1.14 -9.80
N LYS A 118 -3.41 0.14 -9.49
CA LYS A 118 -4.64 0.67 -8.90
C LYS A 118 -5.87 0.38 -9.76
N ALA A 119 -5.77 0.61 -11.06
CA ALA A 119 -6.89 0.43 -12.00
C ALA A 119 -7.20 -1.04 -12.25
N ASP A 120 -6.19 -1.87 -12.42
CA ASP A 120 -6.35 -3.25 -12.88
C ASP A 120 -6.51 -4.25 -11.72
N VAL A 121 -5.87 -3.98 -10.58
CA VAL A 121 -5.89 -4.91 -9.43
C VAL A 121 -6.76 -4.37 -8.30
N LEU A 122 -6.41 -3.21 -7.72
CA LEU A 122 -7.04 -2.76 -6.47
C LEU A 122 -8.53 -2.43 -6.64
N ILE A 123 -8.93 -1.77 -7.73
CA ILE A 123 -10.36 -1.45 -8.00
C ILE A 123 -11.16 -2.74 -8.13
N ASN A 124 -10.68 -3.69 -8.93
CA ASN A 124 -11.37 -4.95 -9.15
C ASN A 124 -11.48 -5.79 -7.86
N THR A 125 -10.39 -5.87 -7.09
CA THR A 125 -10.37 -6.56 -5.80
C THR A 125 -11.40 -5.97 -4.84
N LEU A 126 -11.44 -4.64 -4.72
CA LEU A 126 -12.39 -3.98 -3.83
C LEU A 126 -13.84 -4.12 -4.30
N GLU A 127 -14.09 -4.06 -5.62
CA GLU A 127 -15.44 -4.35 -6.15
C GLU A 127 -15.90 -5.76 -5.84
N GLN A 128 -15.01 -6.76 -5.95
CA GLN A 128 -15.33 -8.16 -5.62
C GLN A 128 -15.58 -8.34 -4.13
N LEU A 129 -14.77 -7.73 -3.27
CA LEU A 129 -14.96 -7.73 -1.82
C LEU A 129 -16.33 -7.15 -1.44
N LEU A 130 -16.69 -6.00 -2.02
CA LEU A 130 -17.99 -5.36 -1.74
C LEU A 130 -19.17 -6.25 -2.21
N LYS A 131 -19.09 -6.85 -3.40
CA LYS A 131 -20.11 -7.77 -3.91
C LYS A 131 -20.27 -9.01 -3.01
N LYS A 132 -19.14 -9.65 -2.67
CA LYS A 132 -19.10 -10.79 -1.74
C LYS A 132 -19.74 -10.43 -0.38
N GLY A 133 -19.45 -9.23 0.13
CA GLY A 133 -20.01 -8.76 1.38
C GLY A 133 -21.52 -8.49 1.34
N ILE A 134 -22.04 -8.01 0.20
CA ILE A 134 -23.48 -7.87 -0.03
C ILE A 134 -24.14 -9.25 -0.07
N GLU A 135 -23.58 -10.21 -0.79
CA GLU A 135 -24.08 -11.59 -0.87
C GLU A 135 -24.10 -12.29 0.50
N GLN A 136 -23.08 -12.02 1.33
CA GLN A 136 -23.00 -12.54 2.70
C GLN A 136 -23.91 -11.79 3.71
N GLY A 137 -24.53 -10.69 3.32
CA GLY A 137 -25.39 -9.86 4.16
C GLY A 137 -24.66 -8.96 5.17
N PHE A 138 -23.33 -8.85 5.10
CA PHE A 138 -22.50 -8.01 5.97
C PHE A 138 -22.29 -6.61 5.44
N ILE A 139 -22.43 -6.40 4.12
CA ILE A 139 -22.35 -5.09 3.47
C ILE A 139 -23.73 -4.70 2.95
N ARG A 140 -24.06 -3.43 3.03
CA ARG A 140 -25.34 -2.86 2.65
C ARG A 140 -25.60 -3.03 1.14
N PRO A 141 -26.81 -3.52 0.74
CA PRO A 141 -27.12 -3.79 -0.67
C PRO A 141 -27.48 -2.54 -1.50
N ASP A 142 -27.72 -1.40 -0.83
CA ASP A 142 -28.08 -0.12 -1.47
C ASP A 142 -26.89 0.67 -2.01
N LEU A 143 -25.67 0.14 -1.87
CA LEU A 143 -24.44 0.83 -2.23
C LEU A 143 -24.08 0.63 -3.71
N ASP A 144 -23.63 1.71 -4.36
CA ASP A 144 -22.96 1.61 -5.67
C ASP A 144 -21.50 1.16 -5.47
N VAL A 145 -21.24 -0.11 -5.74
CA VAL A 145 -19.95 -0.78 -5.57
C VAL A 145 -18.84 -0.07 -6.35
N LYS A 146 -19.12 0.40 -7.59
CA LYS A 146 -18.12 1.05 -8.44
C LYS A 146 -17.73 2.42 -7.90
N ILE A 147 -18.72 3.18 -7.41
CA ILE A 147 -18.47 4.50 -6.81
C ILE A 147 -17.63 4.32 -5.54
N LEU A 148 -18.01 3.36 -4.68
CA LEU A 148 -17.32 3.14 -3.40
C LEU A 148 -15.91 2.62 -3.58
N ALA A 149 -15.67 1.72 -4.54
CA ALA A 149 -14.33 1.24 -4.84
C ALA A 149 -13.40 2.39 -5.26
N LYS A 150 -13.85 3.23 -6.18
CA LYS A 150 -13.10 4.42 -6.61
C LYS A 150 -12.90 5.42 -5.47
N MET A 151 -13.95 5.69 -4.69
CA MET A 151 -13.89 6.60 -3.54
C MET A 151 -12.84 6.12 -2.55
N ARG A 152 -12.86 4.83 -2.16
CA ARG A 152 -11.92 4.26 -1.18
C ARG A 152 -10.46 4.41 -1.63
N LEU A 153 -10.14 4.10 -2.88
CA LEU A 153 -8.77 4.21 -3.38
C LEU A 153 -8.29 5.66 -3.50
N ASN A 154 -9.19 6.60 -3.80
CA ASN A 154 -8.84 8.02 -3.76
C ASN A 154 -8.66 8.54 -2.32
N GLN A 155 -9.36 7.98 -1.33
CA GLN A 155 -9.09 8.28 0.09
C GLN A 155 -7.69 7.86 0.51
N VAL A 156 -7.15 6.75 0.00
CA VAL A 156 -5.74 6.34 0.26
C VAL A 156 -4.77 7.40 -0.26
N GLU A 157 -4.93 7.85 -1.49
CA GLU A 157 -4.06 8.91 -2.05
C GLU A 157 -4.20 10.23 -1.28
N MET A 158 -5.44 10.60 -0.93
CA MET A 158 -5.72 11.79 -0.13
C MET A 158 -5.02 11.73 1.24
N GLY A 159 -5.02 10.56 1.89
CA GLY A 159 -4.41 10.37 3.21
C GLY A 159 -2.89 10.54 3.22
N PHE A 160 -2.22 10.42 2.08
CA PHE A 160 -0.79 10.71 1.91
C PHE A 160 -0.50 12.13 1.40
N ASN A 161 -1.53 12.92 1.14
CA ASN A 161 -1.34 14.30 0.69
C ASN A 161 -0.96 15.21 1.87
N THR A 162 0.29 15.58 1.95
CA THR A 162 0.86 16.41 3.03
C THR A 162 0.33 17.85 3.04
N SER A 163 -0.32 18.30 1.97
CA SER A 163 -1.02 19.59 1.94
C SER A 163 -2.37 19.54 2.65
N ILE A 164 -2.98 18.34 2.76
CA ILE A 164 -4.25 18.11 3.48
C ILE A 164 -3.94 17.66 4.91
N PHE A 165 -2.98 16.73 5.08
CA PHE A 165 -2.55 16.17 6.35
C PHE A 165 -1.06 16.38 6.56
N PRO A 166 -0.63 17.57 7.06
CA PRO A 166 0.78 17.87 7.33
C PRO A 166 1.38 16.87 8.33
N VAL A 167 2.54 16.31 8.01
CA VAL A 167 3.22 15.30 8.84
C VAL A 167 3.68 15.84 10.21
N THR A 168 3.72 17.16 10.37
CA THR A 168 3.99 17.84 11.65
C THR A 168 2.82 17.75 12.64
N GLU A 169 1.59 17.50 12.13
CA GLU A 169 0.37 17.45 12.93
C GLU A 169 -0.27 16.04 12.90
N PHE A 170 -0.12 15.32 11.80
CA PHE A 170 -0.79 14.04 11.57
C PHE A 170 0.21 12.93 11.28
N SER A 171 0.10 11.82 12.00
CA SER A 171 0.77 10.58 11.63
C SER A 171 0.10 10.00 10.37
N PRO A 172 0.84 9.72 9.28
CA PRO A 172 0.28 9.16 8.04
C PRO A 172 -0.51 7.87 8.28
N TRP A 173 0.02 6.96 9.10
CA TRP A 173 -0.68 5.75 9.50
C TRP A 173 -2.01 6.04 10.19
N LYS A 174 -2.03 6.96 11.16
CA LYS A 174 -3.26 7.31 11.88
C LYS A 174 -4.33 7.88 10.96
N VAL A 175 -3.94 8.70 9.98
CA VAL A 175 -4.87 9.21 8.95
C VAL A 175 -5.44 8.07 8.12
N GLN A 176 -4.59 7.19 7.61
CA GLN A 176 -5.02 6.04 6.79
C GLN A 176 -5.95 5.10 7.57
N TYR A 177 -5.61 4.83 8.83
CA TYR A 177 -6.45 4.00 9.70
C TYR A 177 -7.84 4.60 9.91
N GLN A 178 -7.92 5.90 10.22
CA GLN A 178 -9.21 6.57 10.42
C GLN A 178 -10.08 6.60 9.16
N LEU A 179 -9.47 6.84 7.99
CA LEU A 179 -10.18 6.81 6.70
C LEU A 179 -10.69 5.40 6.39
N LEU A 180 -9.89 4.37 6.64
CA LEU A 180 -10.28 2.97 6.41
C LEU A 180 -11.36 2.52 7.39
N GLU A 181 -11.21 2.84 8.67
CA GLU A 181 -12.20 2.53 9.70
C GLU A 181 -13.55 3.18 9.39
N HIS A 182 -13.55 4.48 9.08
CA HIS A 182 -14.76 5.20 8.68
C HIS A 182 -15.43 4.57 7.46
N PHE A 183 -14.64 4.19 6.44
CA PHE A 183 -15.17 3.51 5.27
C PHE A 183 -15.83 2.18 5.64
N ASN A 184 -15.14 1.32 6.41
CA ASN A 184 -15.62 0.00 6.79
C ASN A 184 -16.94 0.09 7.57
N TYR A 185 -17.04 0.96 8.57
CA TYR A 185 -18.30 1.16 9.30
C TYR A 185 -19.39 1.78 8.41
N GLY A 186 -19.04 2.65 7.47
CA GLY A 186 -20.01 3.27 6.56
C GLY A 186 -20.67 2.30 5.57
N ILE A 187 -20.03 1.19 5.24
CA ILE A 187 -20.54 0.22 4.26
C ILE A 187 -21.23 -0.99 4.90
N CYS A 188 -21.00 -1.27 6.18
CA CYS A 188 -21.51 -2.47 6.86
C CYS A 188 -23.01 -2.36 7.19
N THR A 189 -23.70 -3.52 7.24
CA THR A 189 -25.00 -3.70 7.89
C THR A 189 -24.82 -3.78 9.40
N LEU A 190 -25.90 -3.86 10.19
CA LEU A 190 -25.82 -4.06 11.64
C LEU A 190 -25.06 -5.37 11.99
N SER A 191 -25.36 -6.47 11.31
CA SER A 191 -24.64 -7.74 11.49
C SER A 191 -23.17 -7.62 11.08
N GLY A 192 -22.87 -6.85 10.05
CA GLY A 192 -21.49 -6.54 9.66
C GLY A 192 -20.75 -5.74 10.73
N HIS A 193 -21.39 -4.75 11.37
CA HIS A 193 -20.82 -3.98 12.49
C HIS A 193 -20.51 -4.88 13.70
N GLU A 194 -21.46 -5.71 14.11
CA GLU A 194 -21.28 -6.63 15.24
C GLU A 194 -20.08 -7.56 15.02
N LEU A 195 -19.97 -8.12 13.82
CA LEU A 195 -18.86 -9.00 13.48
C LEU A 195 -17.52 -8.25 13.37
N LEU A 196 -17.53 -7.03 12.82
CA LEU A 196 -16.35 -6.17 12.73
C LEU A 196 -15.81 -5.85 14.13
N ASP A 197 -16.69 -5.51 15.09
CA ASP A 197 -16.33 -5.22 16.48
C ASP A 197 -15.79 -6.48 17.19
N GLN A 198 -16.38 -7.66 16.96
CA GLN A 198 -15.86 -8.91 17.50
C GLN A 198 -14.43 -9.19 17.06
N TYR A 199 -14.13 -9.09 15.77
CA TYR A 199 -12.77 -9.29 15.25
C TYR A 199 -11.78 -8.24 15.77
N LYS A 200 -12.18 -6.96 15.87
CA LYS A 200 -11.33 -5.91 16.43
C LYS A 200 -10.96 -6.16 17.90
N ASN A 201 -11.94 -6.54 18.70
CA ASN A 201 -11.75 -6.84 20.13
C ASN A 201 -10.88 -8.10 20.35
N ALA A 202 -11.03 -9.12 19.51
CA ALA A 202 -10.20 -10.31 19.57
C ALA A 202 -8.72 -9.99 19.29
N VAL A 203 -8.43 -9.07 18.37
CA VAL A 203 -7.06 -8.62 18.06
C VAL A 203 -6.46 -7.83 19.23
N THR A 204 -7.22 -6.94 19.85
CA THR A 204 -6.74 -6.11 20.98
C THR A 204 -6.44 -6.95 22.22
N SER A 205 -7.16 -8.05 22.45
CA SER A 205 -6.95 -8.95 23.59
C SER A 205 -5.71 -9.85 23.47
N ILE A 206 -5.13 -10.01 22.27
CA ILE A 206 -3.90 -10.79 22.04
C ILE A 206 -2.64 -9.91 22.16
N SER A 207 -2.80 -8.59 22.10
CA SER A 207 -1.69 -7.61 22.14
C SER A 207 -1.45 -7.04 23.55
N ASN A 208 -2.21 -7.46 24.56
CA ASN A 208 -2.03 -7.18 25.98
C ASN A 208 -1.53 -8.44 26.72
#